data_804b732231a8ebdd051c8bc30d33e7f2
#
_entry.id   804b732231a8ebdd051c8bc30d33e7f2
#
_cell.length_a   1.000
_cell.length_b   1.000
_cell.length_c   1.000
_cell.angle_alpha   90.00
_cell.angle_beta   90.00
_cell.angle_gamma   90.00
#
_symmetry.space_group_name_H-M   'P 1'
#
loop_
_entity.id
_entity.type
_entity.pdbx_description
1 polymer ?
#
loop_
_entity_poly.entity_id
_entity_poly.type
_entity_poly.pdbx_seq_one_letter_code
_entity_poly.pdbx_strand_id
1 'polypeptide(L)'
;RQMCIRDSKYGIERLLLELLPVVDNLEHALNNLSEDVSESDKEGIDLTLKSFESALDKFGISPIYPISEDFDPIKHEAVSVVKDEKHADNKIVEVMQKGWKLHERVIRPARVVVVKN
;
A
#
# COMPACT_ATOMS: atom_id res chain seq x y z
N ARG A 1 12.28 17.71 28.26
CA ARG A 1 12.22 16.27 28.19
C ARG A 1 12.75 15.79 26.84
N GLN A 2 13.68 14.88 26.88
CA GLN A 2 14.24 14.32 25.66
C GLN A 2 13.58 12.97 25.36
N MET A 3 13.28 12.77 24.10
CA MET A 3 12.76 11.53 23.58
C MET A 3 13.85 10.89 22.75
N CYS A 4 14.16 9.63 22.97
CA CYS A 4 15.18 8.98 22.16
C CYS A 4 14.64 8.71 20.75
N ILE A 5 15.54 8.59 19.78
CA ILE A 5 15.19 8.36 18.38
C ILE A 5 14.37 7.07 18.24
N ARG A 6 14.69 6.07 19.01
CA ARG A 6 13.99 4.78 19.01
C ARG A 6 12.51 4.93 19.39
N ASP A 7 12.23 5.70 20.44
CA ASP A 7 10.86 5.94 20.89
C ASP A 7 10.07 6.73 19.86
N SER A 8 10.72 7.70 19.20
CA SER A 8 10.10 8.49 18.14
C SER A 8 9.71 7.63 16.95
N LYS A 9 10.61 6.73 16.53
CA LYS A 9 10.33 5.81 15.41
C LYS A 9 9.19 4.86 15.76
N TYR A 10 9.18 4.33 16.97
CA TYR A 10 8.13 3.44 17.43
C TYR A 10 6.77 4.15 17.47
N GLY A 11 6.74 5.38 17.94
CA GLY A 11 5.52 6.18 17.95
C GLY A 11 4.99 6.45 16.55
N ILE A 12 5.88 6.74 15.60
CA ILE A 12 5.52 6.97 14.20
C ILE A 12 4.94 5.68 13.59
N GLU A 13 5.57 4.54 13.84
CA GLU A 13 5.08 3.26 13.32
C GLU A 13 3.68 2.94 13.85
N ARG A 14 3.44 3.18 15.13
CA ARG A 14 2.11 2.96 15.74
C ARG A 14 1.07 3.86 15.11
N LEU A 15 1.40 5.13 14.91
CA LEU A 15 0.51 6.08 14.26
C LEU A 15 0.18 5.63 12.85
N LEU A 16 1.18 5.19 12.10
CA LEU A 16 0.99 4.70 10.75
C LEU A 16 0.07 3.48 10.70
N LEU A 17 0.27 2.53 11.61
CA LEU A 17 -0.59 1.34 11.64
C LEU A 17 -2.05 1.69 11.89
N GLU A 18 -2.32 2.80 12.57
CA GLU A 18 -3.69 3.28 12.78
C GLU A 18 -4.22 4.08 11.59
N LEU A 19 -3.34 4.80 10.87
CA LEU A 19 -3.73 5.63 9.73
C LEU A 19 -3.85 4.85 8.43
N LEU A 20 -3.05 3.81 8.25
CA LEU A 20 -3.05 3.05 6.99
C LEU A 20 -4.41 2.43 6.65
N PRO A 21 -5.19 1.93 7.60
CA PRO A 21 -6.55 1.48 7.30
C PRO A 21 -7.46 2.58 6.74
N VAL A 22 -7.23 3.84 7.14
CA VAL A 22 -7.96 4.99 6.58
C VAL A 22 -7.64 5.16 5.11
N VAL A 23 -6.36 5.04 4.74
CA VAL A 23 -5.93 5.10 3.34
C VAL A 23 -6.55 3.96 2.54
N ASP A 24 -6.56 2.75 3.11
CA ASP A 24 -7.15 1.58 2.46
C ASP A 24 -8.64 1.80 2.18
N ASN A 25 -9.36 2.37 3.14
CA ASN A 25 -10.77 2.66 2.98
C ASN A 25 -11.01 3.71 1.90
N LEU A 26 -10.14 4.72 1.81
CA LEU A 26 -10.23 5.74 0.77
C LEU A 26 -9.97 5.14 -0.61
N GLU A 27 -8.97 4.27 -0.73
CA GLU A 27 -8.67 3.60 -1.99
C GLU A 27 -9.81 2.68 -2.40
N HIS A 28 -10.39 1.96 -1.45
CA HIS A 28 -11.52 1.09 -1.70
C HIS A 28 -12.72 1.90 -2.17
N ALA A 29 -13.00 3.02 -1.53
CA ALA A 29 -14.08 3.93 -1.92
C ALA A 29 -13.89 4.46 -3.33
N LEU A 30 -12.65 4.86 -3.66
CA LEU A 30 -12.33 5.37 -4.98
C LEU A 30 -12.55 4.31 -6.08
N ASN A 31 -12.17 3.06 -5.80
CA ASN A 31 -12.31 1.96 -6.75
C ASN A 31 -13.76 1.48 -6.92
N ASN A 32 -14.62 1.80 -5.96
CA ASN A 32 -16.02 1.36 -5.95
C ASN A 32 -17.02 2.51 -6.09
N LEU A 33 -16.59 3.65 -6.62
CA LEU A 33 -17.49 4.75 -6.91
C LEU A 33 -18.49 4.34 -7.98
N SER A 34 -19.74 4.79 -7.84
CA SER A 34 -20.76 4.52 -8.83
C SER A 34 -20.48 5.31 -10.12
N GLU A 35 -21.05 4.87 -11.22
CA GLU A 35 -20.92 5.55 -12.51
C GLU A 35 -21.55 6.94 -12.49
N ASP A 36 -22.44 7.18 -11.51
CA ASP A 36 -23.12 8.47 -11.36
C ASP A 36 -22.22 9.55 -10.77
N VAL A 37 -21.07 9.18 -10.22
CA VAL A 37 -20.11 10.14 -9.66
C VAL A 37 -19.40 10.83 -10.81
N SER A 38 -19.32 12.16 -10.76
CA SER A 38 -18.65 12.92 -11.80
C SER A 38 -17.15 12.65 -11.85
N GLU A 39 -16.55 12.79 -13.03
CA GLU A 39 -15.11 12.66 -13.20
C GLU A 39 -14.36 13.68 -12.35
N SER A 40 -14.93 14.88 -12.20
CA SER A 40 -14.36 15.93 -11.36
C SER A 40 -14.27 15.50 -9.89
N ASP A 41 -15.30 14.84 -9.39
CA ASP A 41 -15.31 14.35 -8.00
C ASP A 41 -14.30 13.22 -7.81
N LYS A 42 -14.20 12.31 -8.78
CA LYS A 42 -13.21 11.24 -8.75
C LYS A 42 -11.80 11.79 -8.74
N GLU A 43 -11.53 12.78 -9.56
CA GLU A 43 -10.22 13.44 -9.61
C GLU A 43 -9.90 14.12 -8.28
N GLY A 44 -10.89 14.74 -7.66
CA GLY A 44 -10.71 15.38 -6.36
C GLY A 44 -10.30 14.40 -5.28
N ILE A 45 -10.96 13.24 -5.24
CA ILE A 45 -10.63 12.19 -4.27
C ILE A 45 -9.23 11.62 -4.54
N ASP A 46 -8.93 11.36 -5.82
CA ASP A 46 -7.63 10.83 -6.21
C ASP A 46 -6.50 11.81 -5.87
N LEU A 47 -6.70 13.09 -6.13
CA LEU A 47 -5.72 14.12 -5.80
C LEU A 47 -5.52 14.24 -4.29
N THR A 48 -6.59 14.10 -3.51
CA THR A 48 -6.50 14.12 -2.05
C THR A 48 -5.66 12.96 -1.54
N LEU A 49 -5.89 11.77 -2.08
CA LEU A 49 -5.13 10.58 -1.73
C LEU A 49 -3.66 10.72 -2.10
N LYS A 50 -3.38 11.23 -3.30
CA LYS A 50 -2.00 11.46 -3.76
C LYS A 50 -1.31 12.52 -2.91
N SER A 51 -2.03 13.54 -2.50
CA SER A 51 -1.51 14.57 -1.61
C SER A 51 -1.11 13.98 -0.26
N PHE A 52 -1.93 13.07 0.26
CA PHE A 52 -1.64 12.37 1.51
C PHE A 52 -0.38 11.51 1.37
N GLU A 53 -0.27 10.74 0.30
CA GLU A 53 0.90 9.92 0.03
C GLU A 53 2.15 10.78 -0.13
N SER A 54 2.04 11.92 -0.80
CA SER A 54 3.14 12.86 -0.96
C SER A 54 3.61 13.43 0.37
N ALA A 55 2.67 13.75 1.26
CA ALA A 55 3.00 14.21 2.61
C ALA A 55 3.77 13.13 3.39
N LEU A 56 3.34 11.88 3.27
CA LEU A 56 4.02 10.75 3.91
C LEU A 56 5.43 10.56 3.36
N ASP A 57 5.60 10.74 2.05
CA ASP A 57 6.91 10.60 1.39
C ASP A 57 7.95 11.57 1.96
N LYS A 58 7.54 12.75 2.36
CA LYS A 58 8.43 13.73 2.97
C LYS A 58 9.05 13.24 4.27
N PHE A 59 8.43 12.27 4.92
CA PHE A 59 8.91 11.68 6.16
C PHE A 59 9.55 10.31 5.95
N GLY A 60 9.84 9.96 4.70
CA GLY A 60 10.45 8.68 4.37
C GLY A 60 9.48 7.50 4.38
N ILE A 61 8.18 7.78 4.32
CA ILE A 61 7.13 6.76 4.31
C ILE A 61 6.66 6.56 2.88
N SER A 62 6.82 5.36 2.35
CA SER A 62 6.48 5.09 0.96
C SER A 62 5.65 3.82 0.82
N PRO A 63 4.77 3.76 -0.20
CA PRO A 63 3.96 2.57 -0.43
C PRO A 63 4.75 1.46 -1.09
N ILE A 64 4.34 0.23 -0.83
CA ILE A 64 4.84 -0.96 -1.53
C ILE A 64 3.70 -1.43 -2.44
N TYR A 65 3.87 -1.24 -3.74
CA TYR A 65 2.87 -1.60 -4.74
C TYR A 65 3.53 -2.41 -5.85
N PRO A 66 3.75 -3.72 -5.63
CA PRO A 66 4.63 -4.54 -6.48
C PRO A 66 3.93 -5.21 -7.67
N ILE A 67 3.04 -4.53 -8.36
CA ILE A 67 2.38 -5.08 -9.55
C ILE A 67 3.44 -5.48 -10.59
N SER A 68 3.30 -6.68 -11.11
CA SER A 68 4.19 -7.27 -12.13
C SER A 68 5.63 -7.50 -11.66
N GLU A 69 5.88 -7.39 -10.37
CA GLU A 69 7.18 -7.70 -9.77
C GLU A 69 7.20 -9.13 -9.26
N ASP A 70 8.40 -9.63 -8.95
CA ASP A 70 8.55 -10.93 -8.34
C ASP A 70 8.18 -10.87 -6.86
N PHE A 71 7.61 -11.96 -6.37
CA PHE A 71 7.23 -12.05 -4.97
C PHE A 71 8.48 -12.05 -4.07
N ASP A 72 8.45 -11.19 -3.05
CA ASP A 72 9.51 -11.07 -2.04
C ASP A 72 8.88 -11.26 -0.66
N PRO A 73 9.17 -12.37 0.05
CA PRO A 73 8.56 -12.65 1.34
C PRO A 73 8.80 -11.59 2.41
N ILE A 74 9.83 -10.75 2.24
CA ILE A 74 10.13 -9.69 3.21
C ILE A 74 9.16 -8.52 3.07
N LYS A 75 8.79 -8.19 1.84
CA LYS A 75 7.96 -7.02 1.52
C LYS A 75 6.51 -7.36 1.21
N HIS A 76 6.24 -8.62 0.87
CA HIS A 76 4.95 -9.04 0.36
C HIS A 76 4.39 -10.21 1.15
N GLU A 77 3.06 -10.28 1.22
CA GLU A 77 2.35 -11.41 1.80
C GLU A 77 1.43 -11.98 0.74
N ALA A 78 1.66 -13.24 0.36
CA ALA A 78 0.81 -13.91 -0.61
C ALA A 78 -0.48 -14.37 0.06
N VAL A 79 -1.60 -13.76 -0.30
CA VAL A 79 -2.91 -14.09 0.27
C VAL A 79 -3.69 -15.03 -0.62
N SER A 80 -3.28 -15.18 -1.87
CA SER A 80 -3.92 -16.07 -2.83
C SER A 80 -2.93 -16.46 -3.93
N VAL A 81 -3.18 -17.59 -4.55
CA VAL A 81 -2.37 -18.12 -5.64
C VAL A 81 -3.31 -18.39 -6.81
N VAL A 82 -2.91 -17.98 -8.01
CA VAL A 82 -3.67 -18.23 -9.23
C VAL A 82 -2.79 -18.86 -10.29
N LYS A 83 -3.42 -19.47 -11.27
CA LYS A 83 -2.74 -20.00 -12.43
C LYS A 83 -2.93 -19.01 -13.57
N ASP A 84 -1.84 -18.61 -14.20
CA ASP A 84 -1.88 -17.70 -15.34
C ASP A 84 -0.69 -18.00 -16.24
N GLU A 85 -0.96 -18.60 -17.39
CA GLU A 85 0.08 -18.97 -18.34
C GLU A 85 0.79 -17.77 -18.95
N LYS A 86 0.19 -16.60 -18.89
CA LYS A 86 0.77 -15.36 -19.41
C LYS A 86 1.86 -14.79 -18.52
N HIS A 87 1.96 -15.28 -17.30
CA HIS A 87 2.95 -14.79 -16.32
C HIS A 87 3.80 -15.93 -15.80
N ALA A 88 5.05 -15.64 -15.48
CA ALA A 88 5.95 -16.59 -14.86
C ALA A 88 5.55 -16.86 -13.41
N ASP A 89 5.97 -17.99 -12.87
CA ASP A 89 5.76 -18.31 -11.47
C ASP A 89 6.35 -17.23 -10.57
N ASN A 90 5.69 -17.00 -9.44
CA ASN A 90 6.07 -16.01 -8.44
C ASN A 90 5.90 -14.57 -8.88
N LYS A 91 5.27 -14.31 -10.02
CA LYS A 91 4.91 -12.95 -10.41
C LYS A 91 3.67 -12.51 -9.66
N ILE A 92 3.65 -11.25 -9.27
CA ILE A 92 2.51 -10.63 -8.60
C ILE A 92 1.57 -10.08 -9.65
N VAL A 93 0.35 -10.61 -9.71
CA VAL A 93 -0.64 -10.19 -10.70
C VAL A 93 -1.66 -9.21 -10.15
N GLU A 94 -1.81 -9.17 -8.82
CA GLU A 94 -2.75 -8.27 -8.18
C GLU A 94 -2.24 -7.88 -6.79
N VAL A 95 -2.46 -6.64 -6.40
CA VAL A 95 -2.17 -6.16 -5.06
C VAL A 95 -3.50 -5.88 -4.38
N MET A 96 -3.84 -6.71 -3.40
CA MET A 96 -5.11 -6.59 -2.67
C MET A 96 -5.07 -5.44 -1.67
N GLN A 97 -3.89 -5.19 -1.09
CA GLN A 97 -3.71 -4.13 -0.12
C GLN A 97 -2.25 -3.66 -0.22
N LYS A 98 -2.06 -2.35 -0.37
CA LYS A 98 -0.71 -1.79 -0.41
C LYS A 98 0.03 -2.03 0.89
N GLY A 99 1.30 -2.35 0.78
CA GLY A 99 2.21 -2.33 1.91
C GLY A 99 2.79 -0.94 2.09
N TRP A 100 3.45 -0.72 3.20
CA TRP A 100 4.08 0.55 3.52
C TRP A 100 5.42 0.31 4.22
N LYS A 101 6.36 1.19 3.96
CA LYS A 101 7.66 1.15 4.62
C LYS A 101 8.03 2.54 5.11
N LEU A 102 8.77 2.56 6.21
CA LEU A 102 9.37 3.77 6.76
C LEU A 102 10.87 3.63 6.54
N HIS A 103 11.41 4.45 5.62
CA HIS A 103 12.78 4.30 5.13
C HIS A 103 13.00 2.88 4.63
N GLU A 104 13.89 2.10 5.22
CA GLU A 104 14.18 0.73 4.80
C GLU A 104 13.34 -0.33 5.55
N ARG A 105 12.57 0.10 6.52
CA ARG A 105 11.81 -0.82 7.37
C ARG A 105 10.38 -0.99 6.87
N VAL A 106 9.98 -2.23 6.62
CA VAL A 106 8.61 -2.54 6.22
C VAL A 106 7.71 -2.45 7.45
N ILE A 107 6.73 -1.54 7.39
CA ILE A 107 5.74 -1.37 8.47
C ILE A 107 4.64 -2.41 8.31
N ARG A 108 4.23 -2.62 7.07
CA ARG A 108 3.15 -3.55 6.72
C ARG A 108 3.44 -4.11 5.33
N PRO A 109 3.48 -5.43 5.15
CA PRO A 109 3.72 -6.00 3.82
C PRO A 109 2.52 -5.77 2.90
N ALA A 110 2.78 -5.73 1.59
CA ALA A 110 1.71 -5.68 0.60
C ALA A 110 1.05 -7.05 0.51
N ARG A 111 -0.28 -7.08 0.54
CA ARG A 111 -1.04 -8.32 0.39
C ARG A 111 -1.31 -8.52 -1.09
N VAL A 112 -0.80 -9.61 -1.63
CA VAL A 112 -0.72 -9.81 -3.07
C VAL A 112 -1.27 -11.17 -3.50
N VAL A 113 -1.61 -11.24 -4.79
CA VAL A 113 -1.97 -12.49 -5.46
C VAL A 113 -0.80 -12.84 -6.38
N VAL A 114 -0.27 -14.04 -6.24
CA VAL A 114 0.88 -14.50 -7.03
C VAL A 114 0.47 -15.59 -8.00
N VAL A 115 1.27 -15.74 -9.05
CA VAL A 115 1.08 -16.81 -10.04
C VAL A 115 1.89 -18.03 -9.61
N LYS A 116 1.25 -19.18 -9.69
CA LYS A 116 1.93 -20.46 -9.48
C LYS A 116 1.30 -21.48 -10.43
N ASN A 117 1.97 -21.73 -11.54
CA ASN A 117 1.53 -22.64 -12.59
C ASN A 117 1.85 -24.09 -12.26
#